data_1f5714877bdc07e48c37882519d4bd2a
#
_entry.id   1f5714877bdc07e48c37882519d4bd2a
#
_cell.length_a   1.000
_cell.length_b   1.000
_cell.length_c   1.000
_cell.angle_alpha   90.00
_cell.angle_beta   90.00
_cell.angle_gamma   90.00
#
_symmetry.space_group_name_H-M   'P 1'
#
loop_
_entity.id
_entity.type
_entity.pdbx_description
1 polymer ?
#
loop_
_entity_poly.entity_id
_entity_poly.type
_entity_poly.pdbx_seq_one_letter_code
_entity_poly.pdbx_strand_id
1 'polypeptide(L)'
;MVSRDGSAILADRVARPVARGKVEETMTNDRFKEMIEFAIQREQEAVDFYTDLAGKVSEPHVKETLLDFANQERGHKAKLQSILDGKKLDLVRKDVTDLKISDYLVEVDPTTDLSFQGALIVAMKKEKSAYRMYSDMATTCDDPQLRDLFLYLANEEAAHKLHFEVVYDDMVYREN
;
A
#
# COMPACT_ATOMS: atom_id res chain seq x y z
N MET A 1 74.16 -12.54 40.65
CA MET A 1 73.16 -13.42 41.25
C MET A 1 71.82 -13.04 40.68
N VAL A 2 71.46 -13.78 39.76
CA VAL A 2 70.26 -14.07 38.99
C VAL A 2 69.04 -13.10 39.25
N SER A 3 68.78 -12.30 38.26
CA SER A 3 67.49 -11.65 37.99
C SER A 3 66.74 -12.44 36.94
N ARG A 4 65.45 -12.73 37.16
CA ARG A 4 64.53 -13.36 36.17
C ARG A 4 63.44 -12.36 35.82
N ASP A 5 63.56 -11.86 34.62
CA ASP A 5 62.52 -11.17 33.91
C ASP A 5 61.36 -12.10 33.59
N GLY A 6 60.17 -11.71 34.00
CA GLY A 6 58.91 -12.32 33.63
C GLY A 6 58.07 -11.33 32.82
N SER A 7 58.41 -11.20 31.54
CA SER A 7 57.59 -10.41 30.62
C SER A 7 56.31 -11.16 30.23
N ALA A 8 55.18 -10.73 30.78
CA ALA A 8 53.88 -11.19 30.39
C ALA A 8 53.50 -10.58 29.04
N ILE A 9 53.38 -11.41 28.01
CA ILE A 9 52.88 -11.02 26.70
C ILE A 9 51.37 -10.82 26.81
N LEU A 10 50.95 -9.55 26.83
CA LEU A 10 49.56 -9.17 26.70
C LEU A 10 49.17 -9.38 25.21
N ALA A 11 48.45 -10.45 24.92
CA ALA A 11 47.88 -10.69 23.62
C ALA A 11 46.79 -9.64 23.33
N ASP A 12 47.16 -8.71 22.49
CA ASP A 12 46.25 -7.67 21.93
C ASP A 12 45.18 -8.39 21.07
N ARG A 13 43.99 -8.55 21.65
CA ARG A 13 42.82 -8.99 20.89
C ARG A 13 42.33 -7.80 20.04
N VAL A 14 42.96 -7.66 18.88
CA VAL A 14 42.41 -6.78 17.84
C VAL A 14 41.01 -7.29 17.49
N ALA A 15 40.00 -6.58 17.98
CA ALA A 15 38.60 -6.77 17.56
C ALA A 15 38.54 -6.56 16.03
N ARG A 16 38.23 -7.63 15.29
CA ARG A 16 37.99 -7.55 13.84
C ARG A 16 36.84 -6.55 13.62
N PRO A 17 37.01 -5.56 12.74
CA PRO A 17 35.91 -4.67 12.41
C PRO A 17 34.82 -5.51 11.73
N VAL A 18 33.66 -5.60 12.36
CA VAL A 18 32.45 -6.12 11.72
C VAL A 18 32.19 -5.22 10.53
N ALA A 19 32.16 -5.80 9.32
CA ALA A 19 32.09 -5.06 8.07
C ALA A 19 30.82 -4.19 8.06
N ARG A 20 30.99 -2.89 8.13
CA ARG A 20 29.93 -1.86 8.16
C ARG A 20 28.92 -2.05 7.01
N GLY A 21 29.39 -2.49 5.83
CA GLY A 21 28.54 -2.77 4.67
C GLY A 21 27.54 -3.90 4.84
N LYS A 22 27.87 -4.96 5.59
CA LYS A 22 26.92 -6.06 5.84
C LYS A 22 25.78 -5.66 6.78
N VAL A 23 26.03 -4.78 7.73
CA VAL A 23 24.99 -4.30 8.66
C VAL A 23 24.04 -3.33 7.95
N GLU A 24 24.56 -2.43 7.11
CA GLU A 24 23.75 -1.50 6.31
C GLU A 24 22.89 -2.24 5.26
N GLU A 25 23.43 -3.24 4.56
CA GLU A 25 22.71 -4.04 3.58
C GLU A 25 21.61 -4.91 4.22
N THR A 26 21.85 -5.44 5.41
CA THR A 26 20.84 -6.19 6.17
C THR A 26 19.72 -5.29 6.67
N MET A 27 20.04 -4.10 7.19
CA MET A 27 19.04 -3.13 7.67
C MET A 27 18.16 -2.58 6.54
N THR A 28 18.72 -2.35 5.36
CA THR A 28 17.93 -1.93 4.17
C THR A 28 16.98 -3.03 3.70
N ASN A 29 17.41 -4.28 3.74
CA ASN A 29 16.59 -5.43 3.34
C ASN A 29 15.43 -5.69 4.32
N ASP A 30 15.68 -5.57 5.63
CA ASP A 30 14.64 -5.71 6.66
C ASP A 30 13.59 -4.60 6.52
N ARG A 31 13.99 -3.34 6.33
CA ARG A 31 13.09 -2.22 6.11
C ARG A 31 12.27 -2.35 4.83
N PHE A 32 12.89 -2.82 3.74
CA PHE A 32 12.21 -3.14 2.51
C PHE A 32 11.09 -4.15 2.74
N LYS A 33 11.42 -5.24 3.44
CA LYS A 33 10.47 -6.30 3.76
C LYS A 33 9.31 -5.78 4.62
N GLU A 34 9.60 -5.02 5.67
CA GLU A 34 8.59 -4.40 6.54
C GLU A 34 7.61 -3.51 5.76
N MET A 35 8.11 -2.70 4.82
CA MET A 35 7.28 -1.83 3.99
C MET A 35 6.36 -2.62 3.04
N ILE A 36 6.86 -3.69 2.43
CA ILE A 36 6.05 -4.57 1.58
C ILE A 36 5.01 -5.34 2.41
N GLU A 37 5.38 -5.88 3.56
CA GLU A 37 4.44 -6.57 4.46
C GLU A 37 3.34 -5.63 4.97
N PHE A 38 3.68 -4.40 5.29
CA PHE A 38 2.70 -3.37 5.63
C PHE A 38 1.74 -3.11 4.45
N ALA A 39 2.26 -2.93 3.24
CA ALA A 39 1.42 -2.74 2.05
C ALA A 39 0.50 -3.95 1.81
N ILE A 40 1.01 -5.19 1.89
CA ILE A 40 0.21 -6.43 1.79
C ILE A 40 -0.96 -6.42 2.78
N GLN A 41 -0.73 -5.97 4.01
CA GLN A 41 -1.78 -5.86 5.00
C GLN A 41 -2.83 -4.81 4.61
N ARG A 42 -2.42 -3.66 4.05
CA ARG A 42 -3.36 -2.62 3.59
C ARG A 42 -4.25 -3.11 2.45
N GLU A 43 -3.67 -3.86 1.49
CA GLU A 43 -4.45 -4.49 0.42
C GLU A 43 -5.44 -5.53 0.97
N GLN A 44 -5.04 -6.33 1.96
CA GLN A 44 -5.97 -7.26 2.59
C GLN A 44 -7.14 -6.54 3.27
N GLU A 45 -6.87 -5.44 3.97
CA GLU A 45 -7.92 -4.61 4.58
C GLU A 45 -8.84 -3.98 3.54
N ALA A 46 -8.33 -3.64 2.34
CA ALA A 46 -9.15 -3.17 1.23
C ALA A 46 -10.05 -4.30 0.68
N VAL A 47 -9.51 -5.51 0.51
CA VAL A 47 -10.31 -6.70 0.14
C VAL A 47 -11.45 -6.93 1.11
N ASP A 48 -11.16 -6.91 2.42
CA ASP A 48 -12.16 -7.15 3.47
C ASP A 48 -13.21 -6.03 3.48
N PHE A 49 -12.76 -4.78 3.34
CA PHE A 49 -13.63 -3.61 3.25
C PHE A 49 -14.62 -3.70 2.08
N TYR A 50 -14.17 -3.98 0.86
CA TYR A 50 -15.06 -4.07 -0.31
C TYR A 50 -15.98 -5.28 -0.24
N THR A 51 -15.51 -6.39 0.31
CA THR A 51 -16.35 -7.59 0.54
C THR A 51 -17.46 -7.30 1.54
N ASP A 52 -17.14 -6.61 2.62
CA ASP A 52 -18.09 -6.21 3.69
C ASP A 52 -19.09 -5.18 3.17
N LEU A 53 -18.62 -4.18 2.42
CA LEU A 53 -19.45 -3.15 1.81
C LEU A 53 -20.44 -3.77 0.80
N ALA A 54 -20.00 -4.74 -0.01
CA ALA A 54 -20.86 -5.50 -0.92
C ALA A 54 -21.95 -6.29 -0.20
N GLY A 55 -21.72 -6.66 1.06
CA GLY A 55 -22.73 -7.30 1.92
C GLY A 55 -23.80 -6.34 2.45
N LYS A 56 -23.54 -5.03 2.45
CA LYS A 56 -24.40 -3.98 3.02
C LYS A 56 -25.26 -3.24 1.99
N VAL A 57 -25.05 -3.49 0.70
CA VAL A 57 -25.81 -2.88 -0.40
C VAL A 57 -26.82 -3.86 -0.96
N SER A 58 -28.00 -3.35 -1.30
CA SER A 58 -29.12 -4.15 -1.83
C SER A 58 -29.05 -4.33 -3.34
N GLU A 59 -28.47 -3.36 -4.06
CA GLU A 59 -28.45 -3.28 -5.51
C GLU A 59 -27.45 -4.29 -6.10
N PRO A 60 -27.92 -5.27 -6.92
CA PRO A 60 -27.05 -6.35 -7.41
C PRO A 60 -25.84 -5.87 -8.21
N HIS A 61 -26.02 -4.85 -9.06
CA HIS A 61 -24.94 -4.29 -9.89
C HIS A 61 -23.87 -3.56 -9.06
N VAL A 62 -24.29 -2.92 -7.95
CA VAL A 62 -23.36 -2.27 -7.01
C VAL A 62 -22.54 -3.31 -6.28
N LYS A 63 -23.23 -4.36 -5.80
CA LYS A 63 -22.58 -5.49 -5.14
C LYS A 63 -21.53 -6.14 -6.05
N GLU A 64 -21.86 -6.37 -7.31
CA GLU A 64 -20.93 -6.93 -8.30
C GLU A 64 -19.71 -6.01 -8.48
N THR A 65 -19.93 -4.71 -8.69
CA THR A 65 -18.86 -3.72 -8.79
C THR A 65 -17.93 -3.73 -7.57
N LEU A 66 -18.47 -3.73 -6.36
CA LEU A 66 -17.67 -3.77 -5.13
C LEU A 66 -16.86 -5.06 -5.00
N LEU A 67 -17.42 -6.21 -5.41
CA LEU A 67 -16.71 -7.49 -5.43
C LEU A 67 -15.60 -7.50 -6.49
N ASP A 68 -15.79 -6.82 -7.62
CA ASP A 68 -14.75 -6.65 -8.63
C ASP A 68 -13.58 -5.81 -8.09
N PHE A 69 -13.86 -4.75 -7.32
CA PHE A 69 -12.80 -4.00 -6.61
C PHE A 69 -12.08 -4.89 -5.59
N ALA A 70 -12.80 -5.67 -4.79
CA ALA A 70 -12.16 -6.63 -3.89
C ALA A 70 -11.23 -7.61 -4.64
N ASN A 71 -11.55 -8.00 -5.88
CA ASN A 71 -10.68 -8.83 -6.71
C ASN A 71 -9.45 -8.07 -7.24
N GLN A 72 -9.60 -6.78 -7.57
CA GLN A 72 -8.46 -5.94 -7.97
C GLN A 72 -7.46 -5.79 -6.81
N GLU A 73 -7.94 -5.54 -5.58
CA GLU A 73 -7.07 -5.47 -4.39
C GLU A 73 -6.37 -6.81 -4.10
N ARG A 74 -7.04 -7.95 -4.32
CA ARG A 74 -6.34 -9.26 -4.29
C ARG A 74 -5.22 -9.34 -5.32
N GLY A 75 -5.39 -8.73 -6.49
CA GLY A 75 -4.36 -8.60 -7.53
C GLY A 75 -3.17 -7.75 -7.06
N HIS A 76 -3.42 -6.61 -6.41
CA HIS A 76 -2.38 -5.75 -5.82
C HIS A 76 -1.60 -6.50 -4.75
N LYS A 77 -2.29 -7.15 -3.81
CA LYS A 77 -1.69 -8.00 -2.79
C LYS A 77 -0.80 -9.10 -3.39
N ALA A 78 -1.27 -9.78 -4.45
CA ALA A 78 -0.48 -10.83 -5.11
C ALA A 78 0.78 -10.27 -5.80
N LYS A 79 0.73 -9.06 -6.38
CA LYS A 79 1.91 -8.38 -6.93
C LYS A 79 2.92 -8.07 -5.84
N LEU A 80 2.49 -7.50 -4.71
CA LEU A 80 3.33 -7.23 -3.55
C LEU A 80 3.99 -8.50 -3.02
N GLN A 81 3.23 -9.59 -2.88
CA GLN A 81 3.77 -10.88 -2.47
C GLN A 81 4.82 -11.41 -3.45
N SER A 82 4.59 -11.25 -4.76
CA SER A 82 5.56 -11.65 -5.77
C SER A 82 6.89 -10.90 -5.67
N ILE A 83 6.85 -9.61 -5.30
CA ILE A 83 8.06 -8.81 -5.05
C ILE A 83 8.77 -9.28 -3.80
N LEU A 84 8.04 -9.57 -2.73
CA LEU A 84 8.59 -10.12 -1.50
C LEU A 84 9.28 -11.48 -1.75
N ASP A 85 8.75 -12.27 -2.68
CA ASP A 85 9.33 -13.54 -3.15
C ASP A 85 10.51 -13.35 -4.14
N GLY A 86 10.95 -12.10 -4.39
CA GLY A 86 12.08 -11.77 -5.25
C GLY A 86 11.79 -11.77 -6.76
N LYS A 87 10.52 -11.76 -7.16
CA LYS A 87 10.15 -11.68 -8.59
C LYS A 87 10.17 -10.24 -9.08
N LYS A 88 10.62 -10.04 -10.32
CA LYS A 88 10.51 -8.75 -11.01
C LYS A 88 9.11 -8.62 -11.63
N LEU A 89 8.51 -7.44 -11.51
CA LEU A 89 7.25 -7.10 -12.13
C LEU A 89 7.43 -5.97 -13.13
N ASP A 90 6.71 -6.07 -14.26
CA ASP A 90 6.55 -4.94 -15.18
C ASP A 90 5.37 -4.08 -14.67
N LEU A 91 5.71 -2.89 -14.18
CA LEU A 91 4.74 -1.94 -13.63
C LEU A 91 4.42 -0.88 -14.68
N VAL A 92 3.19 -0.84 -15.15
CA VAL A 92 2.71 0.16 -16.11
C VAL A 92 1.75 1.10 -15.41
N ARG A 93 2.06 2.39 -15.40
CA ARG A 93 1.19 3.46 -14.90
C ARG A 93 0.30 3.97 -16.02
N LYS A 94 -0.92 4.37 -15.66
CA LYS A 94 -1.90 4.99 -16.57
C LYS A 94 -2.04 6.46 -16.23
N ASP A 95 -2.39 7.27 -17.23
CA ASP A 95 -2.80 8.66 -16.95
C ASP A 95 -4.18 8.65 -16.30
N VAL A 96 -4.30 9.23 -15.10
CA VAL A 96 -5.54 9.29 -14.33
C VAL A 96 -5.90 10.74 -14.07
N THR A 97 -7.13 11.12 -14.42
CA THR A 97 -7.70 12.43 -14.11
C THR A 97 -8.32 12.41 -12.72
N ASP A 98 -8.06 13.43 -11.92
CA ASP A 98 -8.68 13.61 -10.60
C ASP A 98 -9.86 14.59 -10.72
N LEU A 99 -11.10 14.10 -10.61
CA LEU A 99 -12.32 14.93 -10.63
C LEU A 99 -12.56 15.64 -9.30
N LYS A 100 -11.87 15.25 -8.22
CA LYS A 100 -11.95 15.84 -6.87
C LYS A 100 -13.34 15.81 -6.22
N ILE A 101 -14.27 15.01 -6.74
CA ILE A 101 -15.65 14.92 -6.22
C ILE A 101 -15.62 14.52 -4.75
N SER A 102 -14.78 13.54 -4.38
CA SER A 102 -14.62 13.08 -3.00
C SER A 102 -14.22 14.18 -2.01
N ASP A 103 -13.66 15.31 -2.47
CA ASP A 103 -13.20 16.40 -1.61
C ASP A 103 -14.38 17.25 -1.07
N TYR A 104 -15.49 17.24 -1.77
CA TYR A 104 -16.68 18.03 -1.45
C TYR A 104 -17.80 17.23 -0.78
N LEU A 105 -17.65 15.90 -0.70
CA LEU A 105 -18.69 15.04 -0.12
C LEU A 105 -18.53 14.90 1.40
N VAL A 106 -19.68 14.87 2.09
CA VAL A 106 -19.74 14.59 3.53
C VAL A 106 -19.35 13.14 3.79
N GLU A 107 -18.69 12.89 4.92
CA GLU A 107 -18.39 11.53 5.34
C GLU A 107 -19.65 10.76 5.68
N VAL A 108 -19.68 9.48 5.33
CA VAL A 108 -20.77 8.54 5.58
C VAL A 108 -20.24 7.44 6.49
N ASP A 109 -21.01 7.05 7.49
CA ASP A 109 -20.65 5.96 8.39
C ASP A 109 -20.78 4.60 7.68
N PRO A 110 -19.68 3.84 7.51
CA PRO A 110 -19.70 2.56 6.81
C PRO A 110 -20.32 1.41 7.62
N THR A 111 -20.73 1.67 8.86
CA THR A 111 -21.32 0.63 9.75
C THR A 111 -22.84 0.49 9.62
N THR A 112 -23.49 1.42 8.95
CA THR A 112 -24.95 1.41 8.72
C THR A 112 -25.31 0.78 7.39
N ASP A 113 -26.59 0.44 7.19
CA ASP A 113 -27.12 0.11 5.87
C ASP A 113 -26.94 1.32 4.94
N LEU A 114 -26.17 1.13 3.89
CA LEU A 114 -25.79 2.20 2.98
C LEU A 114 -26.71 2.20 1.76
N SER A 115 -27.21 3.41 1.42
CA SER A 115 -27.69 3.64 0.07
C SER A 115 -26.57 3.47 -0.95
N PHE A 116 -26.91 3.27 -2.21
CA PHE A 116 -25.95 3.23 -3.29
C PHE A 116 -25.00 4.45 -3.27
N GLN A 117 -25.57 5.63 -3.15
CA GLN A 117 -24.80 6.88 -3.04
C GLN A 117 -23.83 6.86 -1.85
N GLY A 118 -24.31 6.39 -0.68
CA GLY A 118 -23.46 6.28 0.52
C GLY A 118 -22.29 5.31 0.30
N ALA A 119 -22.54 4.17 -0.33
CA ALA A 119 -21.48 3.20 -0.66
C ALA A 119 -20.41 3.81 -1.59
N LEU A 120 -20.81 4.56 -2.62
CA LEU A 120 -19.87 5.24 -3.52
C LEU A 120 -19.02 6.28 -2.78
N ILE A 121 -19.64 7.08 -1.88
CA ILE A 121 -18.91 8.07 -1.08
C ILE A 121 -17.85 7.41 -0.21
N VAL A 122 -18.21 6.33 0.48
CA VAL A 122 -17.28 5.59 1.35
C VAL A 122 -16.14 4.99 0.53
N ALA A 123 -16.44 4.39 -0.63
CA ALA A 123 -15.44 3.85 -1.54
C ALA A 123 -14.47 4.95 -2.03
N MET A 124 -14.97 6.07 -2.56
CA MET A 124 -14.12 7.19 -3.00
C MET A 124 -13.18 7.71 -1.90
N LYS A 125 -13.66 7.82 -0.66
CA LYS A 125 -12.85 8.25 0.48
C LYS A 125 -11.77 7.23 0.83
N LYS A 126 -12.08 5.95 0.75
CA LYS A 126 -11.13 4.85 0.96
C LYS A 126 -10.00 4.91 -0.07
N GLU A 127 -10.33 4.99 -1.37
CA GLU A 127 -9.35 5.07 -2.45
C GLU A 127 -8.46 6.32 -2.36
N LYS A 128 -9.05 7.47 -2.01
CA LYS A 128 -8.28 8.68 -1.77
C LYS A 128 -7.28 8.53 -0.63
N SER A 129 -7.66 7.82 0.43
CA SER A 129 -6.76 7.54 1.56
C SER A 129 -5.62 6.61 1.16
N ALA A 130 -5.91 5.55 0.39
CA ALA A 130 -4.91 4.61 -0.12
C ALA A 130 -3.93 5.30 -1.09
N TYR A 131 -4.44 6.10 -2.03
CA TYR A 131 -3.62 6.93 -2.91
C TYR A 131 -2.62 7.80 -2.14
N ARG A 132 -3.08 8.51 -1.10
CA ARG A 132 -2.21 9.36 -0.27
C ARG A 132 -1.15 8.54 0.45
N MET A 133 -1.56 7.43 1.05
CA MET A 133 -0.65 6.54 1.77
C MET A 133 0.48 6.05 0.85
N TYR A 134 0.17 5.51 -0.33
CA TYR A 134 1.18 5.04 -1.27
C TYR A 134 2.04 6.17 -1.84
N SER A 135 1.46 7.36 -2.07
CA SER A 135 2.23 8.53 -2.48
C SER A 135 3.25 8.94 -1.41
N ASP A 136 2.85 8.97 -0.14
CA ASP A 136 3.73 9.30 0.99
C ASP A 136 4.83 8.23 1.16
N MET A 137 4.49 6.95 1.05
CA MET A 137 5.46 5.85 1.07
C MET A 137 6.50 6.00 -0.05
N ALA A 138 6.07 6.38 -1.25
CA ALA A 138 6.97 6.61 -2.37
C ALA A 138 7.95 7.78 -2.12
N THR A 139 7.50 8.85 -1.45
CA THR A 139 8.36 10.01 -1.13
C THR A 139 9.40 9.72 -0.05
N THR A 140 9.09 8.78 0.86
CA THR A 140 9.97 8.43 1.98
C THR A 140 10.88 7.23 1.70
N CYS A 141 10.72 6.60 0.52
CA CYS A 141 11.46 5.40 0.14
C CYS A 141 12.74 5.75 -0.62
N ASP A 142 13.90 5.30 -0.12
CA ASP A 142 15.20 5.49 -0.78
C ASP A 142 15.44 4.47 -1.90
N ASP A 143 14.83 3.28 -1.82
CA ASP A 143 14.95 2.24 -2.82
C ASP A 143 14.16 2.60 -4.10
N PRO A 144 14.80 2.71 -5.28
CA PRO A 144 14.11 3.11 -6.51
C PRO A 144 13.03 2.11 -6.97
N GLN A 145 13.23 0.81 -6.77
CA GLN A 145 12.27 -0.22 -7.20
C GLN A 145 11.02 -0.18 -6.32
N LEU A 146 11.23 -0.01 -5.02
CA LEU A 146 10.14 0.12 -4.06
C LEU A 146 9.38 1.44 -4.24
N ARG A 147 10.08 2.53 -4.55
CA ARG A 147 9.45 3.81 -4.91
C ARG A 147 8.56 3.67 -6.15
N ASP A 148 9.06 3.03 -7.21
CA ASP A 148 8.29 2.81 -8.43
C ASP A 148 7.07 1.93 -8.19
N LEU A 149 7.16 0.93 -7.32
CA LEU A 149 6.05 0.11 -6.90
C LEU A 149 4.96 0.94 -6.18
N PHE A 150 5.34 1.76 -5.20
CA PHE A 150 4.36 2.59 -4.48
C PHE A 150 3.73 3.65 -5.38
N LEU A 151 4.48 4.23 -6.33
CA LEU A 151 3.92 5.12 -7.33
C LEU A 151 2.96 4.39 -8.29
N TYR A 152 3.23 3.12 -8.60
CA TYR A 152 2.31 2.29 -9.37
C TYR A 152 1.01 2.04 -8.58
N LEU A 153 1.10 1.61 -7.32
CA LEU A 153 -0.08 1.39 -6.47
C LEU A 153 -0.88 2.68 -6.28
N ALA A 154 -0.23 3.80 -5.97
CA ALA A 154 -0.91 5.09 -5.90
C ALA A 154 -1.69 5.42 -7.19
N ASN A 155 -1.14 5.10 -8.35
CA ASN A 155 -1.82 5.31 -9.63
C ASN A 155 -3.04 4.40 -9.81
N GLU A 156 -2.99 3.13 -9.37
CA GLU A 156 -4.15 2.23 -9.40
C GLU A 156 -5.25 2.75 -8.45
N GLU A 157 -4.92 3.18 -7.23
CA GLU A 157 -5.90 3.75 -6.29
C GLU A 157 -6.55 5.05 -6.82
N ALA A 158 -5.78 5.87 -7.54
CA ALA A 158 -6.34 7.04 -8.22
C ALA A 158 -7.32 6.63 -9.33
N ALA A 159 -7.06 5.54 -10.05
CA ALA A 159 -7.97 5.01 -11.07
C ALA A 159 -9.24 4.42 -10.45
N HIS A 160 -9.13 3.71 -9.32
CA HIS A 160 -10.27 3.22 -8.55
C HIS A 160 -11.16 4.39 -8.07
N LYS A 161 -10.55 5.42 -7.48
CA LYS A 161 -11.27 6.63 -7.06
C LYS A 161 -12.01 7.28 -8.22
N LEU A 162 -11.34 7.48 -9.37
CA LEU A 162 -11.96 8.06 -10.56
C LEU A 162 -13.15 7.23 -11.04
N HIS A 163 -13.06 5.90 -11.02
CA HIS A 163 -14.19 5.04 -11.39
C HIS A 163 -15.44 5.33 -10.53
N PHE A 164 -15.27 5.38 -9.21
CA PHE A 164 -16.38 5.70 -8.29
C PHE A 164 -16.90 7.14 -8.47
N GLU A 165 -16.02 8.11 -8.76
CA GLU A 165 -16.41 9.48 -9.05
C GLU A 165 -17.27 9.58 -10.31
N VAL A 166 -16.92 8.86 -11.38
CA VAL A 166 -17.71 8.82 -12.62
C VAL A 166 -19.08 8.19 -12.38
N VAL A 167 -19.13 7.06 -11.67
CA VAL A 167 -20.41 6.39 -11.35
C VAL A 167 -21.30 7.27 -10.48
N TYR A 168 -20.71 7.99 -9.53
CA TYR A 168 -21.44 8.95 -8.68
C TYR A 168 -22.02 10.12 -9.49
N ASP A 169 -21.22 10.69 -10.36
CA ASP A 169 -21.61 11.83 -11.20
C ASP A 169 -22.76 11.44 -12.17
N ASP A 170 -22.63 10.31 -12.84
CA ASP A 170 -23.67 9.74 -13.70
C ASP A 170 -25.00 9.50 -12.95
N MET A 171 -24.93 9.10 -11.68
CA MET A 171 -26.12 8.89 -10.86
C MET A 171 -26.81 10.22 -10.54
N VAL A 172 -26.06 11.22 -10.10
CA VAL A 172 -26.61 12.52 -9.74
C VAL A 172 -27.27 13.22 -10.95
N TYR A 173 -26.68 13.06 -12.15
CA TYR A 173 -27.26 13.60 -13.38
C TYR A 173 -28.54 12.90 -13.83
N ARG A 174 -28.74 11.62 -13.48
CA ARG A 174 -29.96 10.87 -13.84
C ARG A 174 -31.14 11.15 -12.89
N GLU A 175 -30.86 11.61 -11.68
CA GLU A 175 -31.87 11.92 -10.67
C GLU A 175 -32.38 13.38 -10.75
N ASN A 176 -31.74 14.25 -11.57
CA ASN A 176 -32.12 15.62 -11.83
C ASN A 176 -32.67 15.79 -13.25
#